data_4f0783e3e284bc35129771c1588d2569
#
_entry.id   4f0783e3e284bc35129771c1588d2569
#
_cell.length_a   1.000
_cell.length_b   1.000
_cell.length_c   1.000
_cell.angle_alpha   90.00
_cell.angle_beta   90.00
_cell.angle_gamma   90.00
#
_symmetry.space_group_name_H-M   'P 1'
#
loop_
_entity.id
_entity.type
_entity.pdbx_description
1 polymer ?
#
loop_
_entity_poly.entity_id
_entity_poly.type
_entity_poly.pdbx_seq_one_letter_code
_entity_poly.pdbx_strand_id
1 'polypeptide(L)'
;MKKYNVGIIGATGMVGQRFVLLLANHPWFNVKVVAASPRSAGKVYKDAVGEKWAFDCEIPENIAALTVKNATADIEEIANEVDFVFCAVDMKKDEIRALEEAYAKAECPVISNNSAHRTTPDVPMVIPEINADHIKVIEAQKKRLGTKRGFIAVKSNCSLQSYVPAIYPLDKEFGVSEVLVCTYQAISGAGKTFKTWPDMLDNVIPFIGGEEEKSETEPLKIWGKVEDGKIVNASSPSFTAQCIRVPVSDGHMGAVFMRFKDGKKPTKEEILNCWKNYAGRAQELSIPSAPKQFLHYFTEDNLPQTKLQRNLENGMAISIGRLREDSQYDYKFVCLSHNTLRGAAGGGVLLAELLCAEGYID
;
A
#
# COMPACT_ATOMS: atom_id res chain seq x y z
N MET A 1 18.76 12.73 -14.12
CA MET A 1 17.33 12.58 -13.85
C MET A 1 16.95 13.63 -12.80
N LYS A 2 15.78 14.26 -12.92
CA LYS A 2 15.28 15.23 -11.92
C LYS A 2 15.14 14.55 -10.57
N LYS A 3 15.60 15.17 -9.48
CA LYS A 3 15.30 14.73 -8.11
C LYS A 3 14.17 15.59 -7.56
N TYR A 4 13.17 14.94 -7.00
CA TYR A 4 12.04 15.59 -6.34
C TYR A 4 12.33 15.75 -4.85
N ASN A 5 12.09 16.92 -4.30
CA ASN A 5 12.10 17.15 -2.85
C ASN A 5 10.78 16.68 -2.26
N VAL A 6 10.83 15.85 -1.22
CA VAL A 6 9.64 15.27 -0.63
C VAL A 6 9.55 15.52 0.86
N GLY A 7 8.31 15.64 1.34
CA GLY A 7 8.00 15.68 2.76
C GLY A 7 7.44 14.35 3.26
N ILE A 8 7.68 14.02 4.53
CA ILE A 8 7.07 12.87 5.21
C ILE A 8 6.20 13.40 6.35
N ILE A 9 4.88 13.34 6.17
CA ILE A 9 3.89 13.77 7.17
C ILE A 9 3.49 12.57 8.03
N GLY A 10 3.76 12.65 9.34
CA GLY A 10 3.66 11.52 10.25
C GLY A 10 4.98 10.74 10.38
N ALA A 11 6.12 11.42 10.17
CA ALA A 11 7.45 10.83 10.09
C ALA A 11 7.89 10.04 11.34
N THR A 12 7.34 10.34 12.53
CA THR A 12 7.70 9.66 13.78
C THR A 12 6.93 8.37 14.05
N GLY A 13 5.88 8.07 13.28
CA GLY A 13 5.14 6.81 13.33
C GLY A 13 5.86 5.68 12.60
N MET A 14 5.50 4.41 12.85
CA MET A 14 6.16 3.24 12.25
C MET A 14 6.21 3.29 10.71
N VAL A 15 5.12 3.68 10.04
CA VAL A 15 5.06 3.82 8.58
C VAL A 15 5.91 5.00 8.12
N GLY A 16 5.88 6.13 8.83
CA GLY A 16 6.74 7.29 8.57
C GLY A 16 8.23 6.96 8.66
N GLN A 17 8.63 6.22 9.70
CA GLN A 17 10.00 5.72 9.86
C GLN A 17 10.40 4.76 8.72
N ARG A 18 9.46 3.95 8.21
CA ARG A 18 9.70 3.09 7.04
C ARG A 18 9.94 3.92 5.78
N PHE A 19 9.19 5.02 5.57
CA PHE A 19 9.49 5.98 4.50
C PHE A 19 10.88 6.58 4.63
N VAL A 20 11.29 6.97 5.84
CA VAL A 20 12.66 7.48 6.10
C VAL A 20 13.73 6.51 5.60
N LEU A 21 13.58 5.21 5.90
CA LEU A 21 14.53 4.19 5.44
C LEU A 21 14.52 4.01 3.91
N LEU A 22 13.33 3.94 3.30
CA LEU A 22 13.19 3.70 1.86
C LEU A 22 13.68 4.89 1.02
N LEU A 23 13.55 6.10 1.54
CA LEU A 23 13.87 7.33 0.83
C LEU A 23 15.28 7.85 1.07
N ALA A 24 16.02 7.31 2.04
CA ALA A 24 17.35 7.78 2.42
C ALA A 24 18.33 7.89 1.24
N ASN A 25 18.29 6.92 0.33
CA ASN A 25 19.14 6.84 -0.87
C ASN A 25 18.32 6.61 -2.14
N HIS A 26 17.06 7.10 -2.16
CA HIS A 26 16.19 6.89 -3.30
C HIS A 26 16.70 7.64 -4.55
N PRO A 27 16.69 7.01 -5.74
CA PRO A 27 17.26 7.64 -6.92
C PRO A 27 16.52 8.90 -7.39
N TRP A 28 15.20 8.97 -7.15
CA TRP A 28 14.36 10.08 -7.60
C TRP A 28 13.94 11.05 -6.49
N PHE A 29 13.86 10.59 -5.23
CA PHE A 29 13.29 11.35 -4.11
C PHE A 29 14.36 11.75 -3.10
N ASN A 30 14.31 13.01 -2.66
CA ASN A 30 15.16 13.58 -1.63
C ASN A 30 14.28 14.05 -0.48
N VAL A 31 14.44 13.47 0.71
CA VAL A 31 13.68 13.90 1.88
C VAL A 31 14.17 15.27 2.34
N LYS A 32 13.35 16.28 2.15
CA LYS A 32 13.61 17.66 2.54
C LYS A 32 12.95 18.02 3.87
N VAL A 33 11.74 17.47 4.11
CA VAL A 33 10.92 17.79 5.27
C VAL A 33 10.47 16.52 5.98
N VAL A 34 10.57 16.52 7.31
CA VAL A 34 9.90 15.57 8.20
C VAL A 34 8.94 16.33 9.10
N ALA A 35 7.69 15.90 9.15
CA ALA A 35 6.66 16.56 9.95
C ALA A 35 5.90 15.55 10.82
N ALA A 36 5.46 15.99 11.98
CA ALA A 36 4.73 15.15 12.94
C ALA A 36 3.77 16.01 13.78
N SER A 37 3.24 15.42 14.86
CA SER A 37 2.35 16.12 15.79
C SER A 37 3.04 17.31 16.47
N PRO A 38 2.29 18.29 17.03
CA PRO A 38 2.84 19.43 17.77
C PRO A 38 3.83 19.06 18.87
N ARG A 39 3.69 17.86 19.47
CA ARG A 39 4.60 17.37 20.53
C ARG A 39 6.03 17.09 20.05
N SER A 40 6.18 16.78 18.77
CA SER A 40 7.46 16.49 18.12
C SER A 40 8.03 17.68 17.36
N ALA A 41 7.20 18.65 16.98
CA ALA A 41 7.61 19.83 16.23
C ALA A 41 8.69 20.64 16.97
N GLY A 42 9.64 21.19 16.20
CA GLY A 42 10.78 21.94 16.67
C GLY A 42 11.96 21.10 17.19
N LYS A 43 11.80 19.80 17.34
CA LYS A 43 12.89 18.89 17.75
C LYS A 43 13.66 18.38 16.53
N VAL A 44 14.92 18.03 16.73
CA VAL A 44 15.69 17.24 15.74
C VAL A 44 15.02 15.87 15.58
N TYR A 45 14.92 15.36 14.36
CA TYR A 45 14.18 14.13 14.06
C TYR A 45 14.67 12.94 14.90
N LYS A 46 15.99 12.76 15.02
CA LYS A 46 16.59 11.71 15.85
C LYS A 46 16.07 11.76 17.30
N ASP A 47 16.00 12.95 17.88
CA ASP A 47 15.54 13.16 19.26
C ASP A 47 14.01 13.01 19.37
N ALA A 48 13.26 13.44 18.35
CA ALA A 48 11.81 13.32 18.30
C ALA A 48 11.34 11.85 18.24
N VAL A 49 12.10 11.00 17.55
CA VAL A 49 11.83 9.56 17.47
C VAL A 49 12.36 8.84 18.71
N GLY A 50 13.63 9.12 19.12
CA GLY A 50 14.26 8.54 20.29
C GLY A 50 14.12 7.00 20.34
N GLU A 51 13.74 6.48 21.51
CA GLU A 51 13.53 5.04 21.76
C GLU A 51 12.38 4.41 20.97
N LYS A 52 11.56 5.23 20.28
CA LYS A 52 10.46 4.74 19.42
C LYS A 52 10.94 4.30 18.03
N TRP A 53 12.23 4.43 17.73
CA TRP A 53 12.76 3.88 16.49
C TRP A 53 12.53 2.38 16.42
N ALA A 54 11.80 1.94 15.39
CA ALA A 54 11.23 0.59 15.35
C ALA A 54 12.12 -0.43 14.60
N PHE A 55 13.30 -0.03 14.15
CA PHE A 55 14.16 -0.85 13.28
C PHE A 55 15.54 -1.10 13.89
N ASP A 56 16.13 -2.25 13.57
CA ASP A 56 17.46 -2.67 14.04
C ASP A 56 18.62 -2.02 13.25
N CYS A 57 18.39 -0.85 12.65
CA CYS A 57 19.39 -0.07 11.93
C CYS A 57 19.36 1.38 12.41
N GLU A 58 20.43 2.10 12.18
CA GLU A 58 20.51 3.53 12.52
C GLU A 58 19.60 4.38 11.64
N ILE A 59 19.16 5.52 12.18
CA ILE A 59 18.44 6.53 11.40
C ILE A 59 19.42 7.12 10.37
N PRO A 60 19.06 7.19 9.08
CA PRO A 60 19.90 7.78 8.05
C PRO A 60 20.36 9.20 8.41
N GLU A 61 21.65 9.47 8.38
CA GLU A 61 22.26 10.72 8.87
C GLU A 61 21.66 11.96 8.20
N ASN A 62 21.42 11.91 6.89
CA ASN A 62 20.84 13.01 6.12
C ASN A 62 19.41 13.38 6.55
N ILE A 63 18.70 12.49 7.26
CA ILE A 63 17.35 12.73 7.77
C ILE A 63 17.38 12.93 9.28
N ALA A 64 18.29 12.26 9.98
CA ALA A 64 18.41 12.30 11.44
C ALA A 64 18.54 13.73 11.98
N ALA A 65 19.24 14.61 11.25
CA ALA A 65 19.51 16.00 11.63
C ALA A 65 18.40 16.99 11.26
N LEU A 66 17.36 16.58 10.50
CA LEU A 66 16.27 17.47 10.12
C LEU A 66 15.46 17.91 11.33
N THR A 67 15.02 19.17 11.34
CA THR A 67 14.06 19.66 12.33
C THR A 67 12.66 19.21 11.95
N VAL A 68 11.94 18.62 12.90
CA VAL A 68 10.55 18.17 12.70
C VAL A 68 9.62 19.38 12.64
N LYS A 69 8.87 19.53 11.55
CA LYS A 69 7.82 20.54 11.40
C LYS A 69 6.49 20.07 11.99
N ASN A 70 5.59 21.02 12.24
CA ASN A 70 4.22 20.73 12.68
C ASN A 70 3.37 20.35 11.44
N ALA A 71 2.90 19.10 11.39
CA ALA A 71 2.13 18.57 10.27
C ALA A 71 0.85 19.35 9.94
N THR A 72 0.26 20.05 10.93
CA THR A 72 -1.02 20.76 10.78
C THR A 72 -0.87 22.29 10.77
N ALA A 73 0.15 22.84 11.42
CA ALA A 73 0.34 24.28 11.48
C ALA A 73 1.24 24.83 10.35
N ASP A 74 2.19 24.03 9.86
CA ASP A 74 3.22 24.49 8.92
C ASP A 74 2.92 24.07 7.48
N ILE A 75 1.63 23.84 7.11
CA ILE A 75 1.22 23.29 5.80
C ILE A 75 1.78 24.13 4.65
N GLU A 76 1.56 25.46 4.66
CA GLU A 76 2.02 26.37 3.60
C GLU A 76 3.55 26.38 3.49
N GLU A 77 4.25 26.41 4.63
CA GLU A 77 5.71 26.35 4.65
C GLU A 77 6.23 25.04 4.06
N ILE A 78 5.66 23.92 4.47
CA ILE A 78 6.01 22.58 3.95
C ILE A 78 5.73 22.51 2.44
N ALA A 79 4.54 22.93 2.00
CA ALA A 79 4.14 22.91 0.60
C ALA A 79 5.09 23.72 -0.32
N ASN A 80 5.65 24.81 0.20
CA ASN A 80 6.61 25.64 -0.54
C ASN A 80 8.03 25.03 -0.61
N GLU A 81 8.37 24.04 0.24
CA GLU A 81 9.71 23.44 0.28
C GLU A 81 9.80 22.11 -0.46
N VAL A 82 8.65 21.49 -0.82
CA VAL A 82 8.62 20.15 -1.40
C VAL A 82 7.80 20.10 -2.69
N ASP A 83 8.12 19.13 -3.53
CA ASP A 83 7.34 18.84 -4.73
C ASP A 83 6.04 18.08 -4.40
N PHE A 84 6.06 17.22 -3.37
CA PHE A 84 4.90 16.50 -2.85
C PHE A 84 5.18 15.92 -1.44
N VAL A 85 4.15 15.36 -0.80
CA VAL A 85 4.30 14.73 0.52
C VAL A 85 3.80 13.29 0.53
N PHE A 86 4.49 12.44 1.31
CA PHE A 86 3.96 11.17 1.79
C PHE A 86 3.21 11.41 3.10
N CYS A 87 1.98 10.90 3.22
CA CYS A 87 1.16 11.07 4.43
C CYS A 87 0.89 9.72 5.10
N ALA A 88 1.27 9.62 6.38
CA ALA A 88 1.10 8.44 7.23
C ALA A 88 0.83 8.86 8.68
N VAL A 89 -0.17 9.70 8.89
CA VAL A 89 -0.56 10.21 10.20
C VAL A 89 -1.52 9.25 10.91
N ASP A 90 -1.51 9.29 12.25
CA ASP A 90 -2.47 8.58 13.10
C ASP A 90 -3.40 9.60 13.77
N MET A 91 -4.57 9.81 13.16
CA MET A 91 -5.59 10.78 13.57
C MET A 91 -6.98 10.21 13.23
N LYS A 92 -8.04 10.89 13.62
CA LYS A 92 -9.41 10.52 13.20
C LYS A 92 -9.58 10.70 11.69
N LYS A 93 -10.40 9.86 11.05
CA LYS A 93 -10.58 9.88 9.58
C LYS A 93 -10.93 11.27 9.03
N ASP A 94 -11.80 12.01 9.71
CA ASP A 94 -12.22 13.33 9.25
C ASP A 94 -11.10 14.38 9.38
N GLU A 95 -10.29 14.29 10.44
CA GLU A 95 -9.08 15.12 10.62
C GLU A 95 -8.04 14.81 9.53
N ILE A 96 -7.86 13.54 9.18
CA ILE A 96 -6.98 13.12 8.08
C ILE A 96 -7.47 13.69 6.75
N ARG A 97 -8.77 13.58 6.45
CA ARG A 97 -9.36 14.16 5.22
C ARG A 97 -9.09 15.66 5.12
N ALA A 98 -9.37 16.38 6.20
CA ALA A 98 -9.14 17.83 6.25
C ALA A 98 -7.66 18.18 6.05
N LEU A 99 -6.74 17.44 6.68
CA LEU A 99 -5.31 17.64 6.55
C LEU A 99 -4.83 17.39 5.12
N GLU A 100 -5.20 16.26 4.52
CA GLU A 100 -4.77 15.88 3.17
C GLU A 100 -5.35 16.84 2.12
N GLU A 101 -6.61 17.27 2.27
CA GLU A 101 -7.19 18.32 1.42
C GLU A 101 -6.52 19.70 1.60
N ALA A 102 -6.08 20.05 2.81
CA ALA A 102 -5.36 21.31 3.05
C ALA A 102 -4.01 21.31 2.32
N TYR A 103 -3.23 20.23 2.38
CA TYR A 103 -2.00 20.11 1.58
C TYR A 103 -2.30 20.18 0.08
N ALA A 104 -3.30 19.47 -0.41
CA ALA A 104 -3.67 19.51 -1.83
C ALA A 104 -4.08 20.93 -2.25
N LYS A 105 -4.86 21.66 -1.43
CA LYS A 105 -5.25 23.05 -1.68
C LYS A 105 -4.07 24.05 -1.63
N ALA A 106 -3.02 23.73 -0.86
CA ALA A 106 -1.74 24.43 -0.89
C ALA A 106 -0.87 24.04 -2.10
N GLU A 107 -1.46 23.46 -3.14
CA GLU A 107 -0.83 22.98 -4.37
C GLU A 107 0.26 21.91 -4.18
N CYS A 108 0.22 21.19 -3.07
CA CYS A 108 1.14 20.10 -2.73
C CYS A 108 0.44 18.74 -2.90
N PRO A 109 0.82 17.91 -3.90
CA PRO A 109 0.30 16.56 -4.05
C PRO A 109 0.54 15.71 -2.80
N VAL A 110 -0.45 14.87 -2.45
CA VAL A 110 -0.41 13.99 -1.28
C VAL A 110 -0.46 12.53 -1.70
N ILE A 111 0.56 11.77 -1.37
CA ILE A 111 0.61 10.31 -1.53
C ILE A 111 0.30 9.69 -0.17
N SER A 112 -0.92 9.20 -0.02
CA SER A 112 -1.42 8.80 1.30
C SER A 112 -1.39 7.30 1.54
N ASN A 113 -0.92 6.91 2.72
CA ASN A 113 -1.06 5.57 3.28
C ASN A 113 -2.32 5.41 4.14
N ASN A 114 -2.99 6.51 4.44
CA ASN A 114 -4.17 6.53 5.29
C ASN A 114 -5.40 5.96 4.57
N SER A 115 -6.39 5.55 5.36
CA SER A 115 -7.63 4.99 4.82
C SER A 115 -8.73 6.04 4.56
N ALA A 116 -8.50 7.30 4.95
CA ALA A 116 -9.53 8.32 5.00
C ALA A 116 -10.18 8.63 3.64
N HIS A 117 -9.38 8.68 2.57
CA HIS A 117 -9.85 8.96 1.21
C HIS A 117 -10.05 7.74 0.31
N ARG A 118 -9.87 6.50 0.82
CA ARG A 118 -10.00 5.29 -0.02
C ARG A 118 -11.38 5.13 -0.64
N THR A 119 -12.42 5.60 0.03
CA THR A 119 -13.81 5.55 -0.46
C THR A 119 -14.23 6.80 -1.23
N THR A 120 -13.41 7.85 -1.28
CA THR A 120 -13.72 9.10 -2.02
C THR A 120 -13.69 8.82 -3.52
N PRO A 121 -14.77 9.10 -4.27
CA PRO A 121 -14.90 8.62 -5.66
C PRO A 121 -13.87 9.22 -6.64
N ASP A 122 -13.43 10.44 -6.44
CA ASP A 122 -12.44 11.14 -7.28
C ASP A 122 -11.00 11.08 -6.73
N VAL A 123 -10.77 10.28 -5.69
CA VAL A 123 -9.42 9.98 -5.19
C VAL A 123 -8.99 8.60 -5.67
N PRO A 124 -7.95 8.48 -6.49
CA PRO A 124 -7.49 7.19 -6.98
C PRO A 124 -6.85 6.37 -5.86
N MET A 125 -7.33 5.14 -5.69
CA MET A 125 -6.72 4.12 -4.84
C MET A 125 -6.01 3.12 -5.74
N VAL A 126 -4.67 3.18 -5.78
CA VAL A 126 -3.88 2.54 -6.84
C VAL A 126 -2.95 1.46 -6.32
N ILE A 127 -2.91 0.36 -7.04
CA ILE A 127 -1.84 -0.64 -7.07
C ILE A 127 -1.21 -0.50 -8.46
N PRO A 128 0.01 0.06 -8.60
CA PRO A 128 0.59 0.45 -9.89
C PRO A 128 0.62 -0.65 -10.95
N GLU A 129 0.73 -1.90 -10.54
CA GLU A 129 0.72 -3.05 -11.44
C GLU A 129 -0.69 -3.46 -11.90
N ILE A 130 -1.76 -2.94 -11.27
CA ILE A 130 -3.13 -3.44 -11.49
C ILE A 130 -4.03 -2.40 -12.14
N ASN A 131 -4.18 -1.25 -11.51
CA ASN A 131 -5.15 -0.23 -11.89
C ASN A 131 -4.52 1.17 -12.03
N ALA A 132 -3.35 1.24 -12.66
CA ALA A 132 -2.64 2.49 -12.88
C ALA A 132 -3.50 3.55 -13.62
N ASP A 133 -4.42 3.13 -14.48
CA ASP A 133 -5.32 4.00 -15.22
C ASP A 133 -6.31 4.80 -14.34
N HIS A 134 -6.51 4.39 -13.07
CA HIS A 134 -7.31 5.16 -12.12
C HIS A 134 -6.73 6.54 -11.80
N ILE A 135 -5.43 6.77 -12.03
CA ILE A 135 -4.81 8.10 -11.84
C ILE A 135 -5.46 9.19 -12.72
N LYS A 136 -6.12 8.81 -13.82
CA LYS A 136 -6.83 9.73 -14.70
C LYS A 136 -7.94 10.52 -13.99
N VAL A 137 -8.47 10.00 -12.87
CA VAL A 137 -9.49 10.71 -12.08
C VAL A 137 -8.94 11.95 -11.37
N ILE A 138 -7.61 12.08 -11.26
CA ILE A 138 -6.93 13.23 -10.62
C ILE A 138 -7.37 14.55 -11.25
N GLU A 139 -7.59 14.60 -12.55
CA GLU A 139 -8.03 15.81 -13.23
C GLU A 139 -9.43 16.30 -12.78
N ALA A 140 -10.32 15.37 -12.49
CA ALA A 140 -11.63 15.71 -11.91
C ALA A 140 -11.49 16.13 -10.44
N GLN A 141 -10.60 15.47 -9.69
CA GLN A 141 -10.32 15.85 -8.30
C GLN A 141 -9.74 17.29 -8.21
N LYS A 142 -8.77 17.65 -9.06
CA LYS A 142 -8.20 19.01 -9.12
C LYS A 142 -9.30 20.06 -9.36
N LYS A 143 -10.25 19.78 -10.28
CA LYS A 143 -11.40 20.66 -10.52
C LYS A 143 -12.26 20.85 -9.27
N ARG A 144 -12.56 19.75 -8.55
CA ARG A 144 -13.33 19.81 -7.29
C ARG A 144 -12.61 20.60 -6.20
N LEU A 145 -11.31 20.40 -6.06
CA LEU A 145 -10.48 21.07 -5.04
C LEU A 145 -10.14 22.52 -5.40
N GLY A 146 -10.27 22.91 -6.68
CA GLY A 146 -9.89 24.23 -7.18
C GLY A 146 -8.37 24.38 -7.30
N THR A 147 -7.63 23.28 -7.52
CA THR A 147 -6.17 23.24 -7.59
C THR A 147 -5.68 23.07 -9.03
N LYS A 148 -4.45 23.45 -9.28
CA LYS A 148 -3.76 23.23 -10.56
C LYS A 148 -2.82 22.05 -10.46
N ARG A 149 -2.10 21.92 -9.34
CA ARG A 149 -1.04 20.97 -9.10
C ARG A 149 -1.40 19.99 -7.99
N GLY A 150 -2.05 20.47 -6.93
CA GLY A 150 -2.38 19.69 -5.74
C GLY A 150 -3.48 18.65 -5.98
N PHE A 151 -3.25 17.45 -5.48
CA PHE A 151 -4.20 16.31 -5.49
C PHE A 151 -3.85 15.32 -4.39
N ILE A 152 -4.74 14.34 -4.18
CA ILE A 152 -4.55 13.23 -3.25
C ILE A 152 -4.62 11.92 -4.04
N ALA A 153 -3.63 11.03 -3.87
CA ALA A 153 -3.67 9.66 -4.34
C ALA A 153 -3.38 8.72 -3.16
N VAL A 154 -4.10 7.61 -3.06
CA VAL A 154 -3.98 6.70 -1.92
C VAL A 154 -3.60 5.30 -2.35
N LYS A 155 -2.84 4.60 -1.51
CA LYS A 155 -2.64 3.17 -1.64
C LYS A 155 -3.75 2.39 -0.92
N SER A 156 -4.03 1.16 -1.36
CA SER A 156 -5.01 0.26 -0.74
C SER A 156 -4.58 -0.24 0.64
N ASN A 157 -5.47 -0.94 1.33
CA ASN A 157 -5.16 -1.63 2.59
C ASN A 157 -3.98 -2.62 2.42
N CYS A 158 -3.21 -2.86 3.49
CA CYS A 158 -2.00 -3.68 3.43
C CYS A 158 -2.28 -5.17 3.22
N SER A 159 -3.39 -5.70 3.73
CA SER A 159 -3.71 -7.12 3.56
C SER A 159 -4.10 -7.46 2.12
N LEU A 160 -4.76 -6.53 1.42
CA LEU A 160 -5.13 -6.67 0.01
C LEU A 160 -3.94 -6.94 -0.89
N GLN A 161 -2.79 -6.36 -0.56
CA GLN A 161 -1.56 -6.54 -1.35
C GLN A 161 -1.06 -7.98 -1.38
N SER A 162 -1.50 -8.86 -0.48
CA SER A 162 -1.12 -10.27 -0.53
C SER A 162 -1.92 -11.06 -1.57
N TYR A 163 -3.21 -10.78 -1.78
CA TYR A 163 -4.09 -11.62 -2.59
C TYR A 163 -4.69 -10.93 -3.83
N VAL A 164 -4.98 -9.65 -3.78
CA VAL A 164 -5.52 -8.91 -4.94
C VAL A 164 -4.62 -9.04 -6.18
N PRO A 165 -3.28 -8.87 -6.07
CA PRO A 165 -2.40 -9.05 -7.22
C PRO A 165 -2.39 -10.45 -7.80
N ALA A 166 -2.63 -11.49 -7.00
CA ALA A 166 -2.70 -12.86 -7.49
C ALA A 166 -4.03 -13.16 -8.20
N ILE A 167 -5.12 -12.50 -7.80
CA ILE A 167 -6.46 -12.73 -8.35
C ILE A 167 -6.71 -11.90 -9.61
N TYR A 168 -6.25 -10.64 -9.62
CA TYR A 168 -6.58 -9.70 -10.69
C TYR A 168 -6.21 -10.19 -12.11
N PRO A 169 -5.00 -10.72 -12.37
CA PRO A 169 -4.67 -11.24 -13.69
C PRO A 169 -5.56 -12.44 -14.08
N LEU A 170 -5.92 -13.30 -13.13
CA LEU A 170 -6.80 -14.42 -13.37
C LEU A 170 -8.23 -13.98 -13.72
N ASP A 171 -8.72 -12.92 -13.07
CA ASP A 171 -10.02 -12.35 -13.43
C ASP A 171 -9.99 -11.73 -14.83
N LYS A 172 -8.92 -11.04 -15.19
CA LYS A 172 -8.78 -10.43 -16.51
C LYS A 172 -8.74 -11.45 -17.64
N GLU A 173 -8.09 -12.58 -17.41
CA GLU A 173 -7.90 -13.60 -18.46
C GLU A 173 -9.07 -14.62 -18.50
N PHE A 174 -9.56 -15.04 -17.34
CA PHE A 174 -10.53 -16.15 -17.26
C PHE A 174 -11.89 -15.75 -16.67
N GLY A 175 -11.96 -14.59 -15.99
CA GLY A 175 -13.15 -14.15 -15.26
C GLY A 175 -13.33 -14.86 -13.93
N VAL A 176 -13.27 -14.13 -12.82
CA VAL A 176 -13.51 -14.62 -11.45
C VAL A 176 -14.89 -14.13 -10.98
N SER A 177 -15.69 -15.01 -10.37
CA SER A 177 -17.01 -14.68 -9.84
C SER A 177 -17.00 -14.45 -8.32
N GLU A 178 -16.31 -15.32 -7.58
CA GLU A 178 -16.33 -15.34 -6.12
C GLU A 178 -14.95 -15.57 -5.55
N VAL A 179 -14.65 -14.87 -4.47
CA VAL A 179 -13.42 -14.99 -3.70
C VAL A 179 -13.76 -15.06 -2.21
N LEU A 180 -13.31 -16.12 -1.55
CA LEU A 180 -13.23 -16.20 -0.10
C LEU A 180 -11.76 -16.08 0.29
N VAL A 181 -11.45 -15.19 1.21
CA VAL A 181 -10.08 -15.02 1.72
C VAL A 181 -10.05 -15.05 3.24
N CYS A 182 -9.19 -15.89 3.80
CA CYS A 182 -8.81 -15.81 5.21
C CYS A 182 -7.42 -15.19 5.30
N THR A 183 -7.28 -14.04 5.96
CA THR A 183 -5.99 -13.36 6.09
C THR A 183 -5.36 -13.62 7.44
N TYR A 184 -4.06 -13.88 7.46
CA TYR A 184 -3.21 -14.03 8.63
C TYR A 184 -2.29 -12.82 8.72
N GLN A 185 -2.64 -11.87 9.59
CA GLN A 185 -2.01 -10.55 9.59
C GLN A 185 -0.99 -10.39 10.72
N ALA A 186 0.22 -9.97 10.34
CA ALA A 186 1.34 -9.69 11.24
C ALA A 186 1.06 -8.52 12.20
N ILE A 187 1.70 -8.53 13.37
CA ILE A 187 1.53 -7.53 14.43
C ILE A 187 1.96 -6.11 14.02
N SER A 188 2.93 -6.00 13.10
CA SER A 188 3.37 -4.70 12.56
C SER A 188 2.25 -3.97 11.80
N GLY A 189 1.22 -4.68 11.32
CA GLY A 189 0.00 -4.07 10.76
C GLY A 189 -0.79 -3.23 11.77
N ALA A 190 -0.62 -3.49 13.06
CA ALA A 190 -1.15 -2.68 14.16
C ALA A 190 -0.14 -1.62 14.67
N GLY A 191 0.99 -1.40 13.99
CA GLY A 191 2.05 -0.52 14.45
C GLY A 191 2.77 -1.03 15.70
N LYS A 192 2.79 -2.34 15.93
CA LYS A 192 3.33 -2.98 17.13
C LYS A 192 4.49 -3.92 16.79
N THR A 193 5.33 -4.15 17.80
CA THR A 193 6.38 -5.18 17.81
C THR A 193 6.12 -6.14 18.97
N PHE A 194 6.78 -7.29 19.03
CA PHE A 194 6.67 -8.18 20.19
C PHE A 194 7.15 -7.53 21.49
N LYS A 195 8.07 -6.55 21.41
CA LYS A 195 8.49 -5.76 22.58
C LYS A 195 7.35 -4.88 23.12
N THR A 196 6.56 -4.27 22.23
CA THR A 196 5.46 -3.38 22.60
C THR A 196 4.11 -4.08 22.74
N TRP A 197 4.02 -5.33 22.32
CA TRP A 197 2.83 -6.17 22.43
C TRP A 197 3.20 -7.63 22.73
N PRO A 198 3.74 -7.92 23.93
CA PRO A 198 4.22 -9.26 24.29
C PRO A 198 3.09 -10.31 24.35
N ASP A 199 1.84 -9.89 24.64
CA ASP A 199 0.67 -10.79 24.70
C ASP A 199 0.31 -11.43 23.35
N MET A 200 0.95 -10.99 22.27
CA MET A 200 0.81 -11.65 20.96
C MET A 200 1.71 -12.88 20.79
N LEU A 201 2.68 -13.09 21.68
CA LEU A 201 3.45 -14.32 21.64
C LEU A 201 2.54 -15.51 22.00
N ASP A 202 2.60 -16.56 21.17
CA ASP A 202 1.77 -17.78 21.34
C ASP A 202 0.25 -17.48 21.37
N ASN A 203 -0.21 -16.46 20.62
CA ASN A 203 -1.61 -16.02 20.62
C ASN A 203 -2.13 -15.69 19.22
N VAL A 204 -3.41 -15.98 18.97
CA VAL A 204 -4.14 -15.63 17.75
C VAL A 204 -5.41 -14.86 18.11
N ILE A 205 -5.62 -13.71 17.49
CA ILE A 205 -6.83 -12.90 17.70
C ILE A 205 -7.71 -13.02 16.45
N PRO A 206 -8.95 -13.55 16.56
CA PRO A 206 -9.83 -13.81 15.41
C PRO A 206 -10.58 -12.58 14.89
N PHE A 207 -10.16 -11.39 15.27
CA PHE A 207 -10.80 -10.13 14.91
C PHE A 207 -9.80 -9.00 14.76
N ILE A 208 -9.92 -8.24 13.65
CA ILE A 208 -9.18 -6.99 13.43
C ILE A 208 -10.19 -5.93 12.98
N GLY A 209 -10.40 -4.89 13.79
CA GLY A 209 -11.45 -3.90 13.59
C GLY A 209 -11.46 -3.27 12.18
N GLY A 210 -12.54 -3.45 11.44
CA GLY A 210 -12.77 -2.90 10.10
C GLY A 210 -11.92 -3.51 8.98
N GLU A 211 -11.15 -4.58 9.23
CA GLU A 211 -10.32 -5.20 8.18
C GLU A 211 -11.14 -6.07 7.22
N GLU A 212 -12.17 -6.76 7.72
CA GLU A 212 -13.07 -7.55 6.87
C GLU A 212 -13.84 -6.66 5.90
N GLU A 213 -14.46 -5.59 6.40
CA GLU A 213 -15.15 -4.60 5.55
C GLU A 213 -14.24 -4.03 4.45
N LYS A 214 -13.00 -3.66 4.78
CA LYS A 214 -12.01 -3.19 3.79
C LYS A 214 -11.66 -4.28 2.79
N SER A 215 -11.49 -5.51 3.25
CA SER A 215 -11.16 -6.67 2.41
C SER A 215 -12.26 -7.03 1.42
N GLU A 216 -13.51 -6.71 1.75
CA GLU A 216 -14.68 -6.96 0.91
C GLU A 216 -15.01 -5.79 -0.02
N THR A 217 -14.71 -4.55 0.38
CA THR A 217 -15.15 -3.34 -0.36
C THR A 217 -14.04 -2.68 -1.18
N GLU A 218 -12.81 -2.56 -0.66
CA GLU A 218 -11.72 -1.91 -1.40
C GLU A 218 -11.39 -2.63 -2.73
N PRO A 219 -11.42 -3.98 -2.84
CA PRO A 219 -11.23 -4.64 -4.13
C PRO A 219 -12.20 -4.16 -5.20
N LEU A 220 -13.46 -3.91 -4.86
CA LEU A 220 -14.46 -3.45 -5.83
C LEU A 220 -14.09 -2.09 -6.44
N LYS A 221 -13.45 -1.21 -5.66
CA LYS A 221 -12.91 0.05 -6.19
C LYS A 221 -11.69 -0.19 -7.08
N ILE A 222 -10.80 -1.13 -6.73
CA ILE A 222 -9.62 -1.49 -7.53
C ILE A 222 -10.04 -2.08 -8.89
N TRP A 223 -11.10 -2.90 -8.93
CA TRP A 223 -11.72 -3.42 -10.14
C TRP A 223 -12.62 -2.41 -10.87
N GLY A 224 -12.85 -1.25 -10.26
CA GLY A 224 -13.69 -0.18 -10.79
C GLY A 224 -13.19 0.42 -12.09
N LYS A 225 -13.93 1.37 -12.61
CA LYS A 225 -13.58 2.13 -13.82
C LYS A 225 -13.74 3.62 -13.58
N VAL A 226 -12.92 4.40 -14.25
CA VAL A 226 -13.06 5.85 -14.26
C VAL A 226 -14.15 6.24 -15.26
N GLU A 227 -15.26 6.77 -14.75
CA GLU A 227 -16.42 7.22 -15.52
C GLU A 227 -16.85 8.59 -14.98
N ASP A 228 -17.06 9.57 -15.85
CA ASP A 228 -17.53 10.92 -15.51
C ASP A 228 -16.77 11.59 -14.35
N GLY A 229 -15.45 11.40 -14.31
CA GLY A 229 -14.57 11.98 -13.28
C GLY A 229 -14.66 11.33 -11.92
N LYS A 230 -15.15 10.11 -11.83
CA LYS A 230 -15.25 9.30 -10.61
C LYS A 230 -14.82 7.87 -10.89
N ILE A 231 -14.38 7.18 -9.84
CA ILE A 231 -14.18 5.73 -9.90
C ILE A 231 -15.50 5.08 -9.49
N VAL A 232 -16.14 4.41 -10.45
CA VAL A 232 -17.33 3.60 -10.23
C VAL A 232 -16.89 2.20 -9.83
N ASN A 233 -17.30 1.74 -8.67
CA ASN A 233 -16.94 0.42 -8.15
C ASN A 233 -17.50 -0.69 -9.05
N ALA A 234 -16.70 -1.74 -9.25
CA ALA A 234 -17.18 -2.97 -9.87
C ALA A 234 -18.19 -3.71 -8.97
N SER A 235 -19.04 -4.52 -9.58
CA SER A 235 -19.98 -5.41 -8.87
C SER A 235 -19.47 -6.87 -8.79
N SER A 236 -18.35 -7.18 -9.42
CA SER A 236 -17.74 -8.50 -9.49
C SER A 236 -16.21 -8.36 -9.61
N PRO A 237 -15.42 -9.30 -9.07
CA PRO A 237 -15.81 -10.47 -8.26
C PRO A 237 -16.47 -10.10 -6.92
N SER A 238 -17.26 -11.02 -6.34
CA SER A 238 -17.70 -10.89 -4.95
C SER A 238 -16.59 -11.34 -4.01
N PHE A 239 -16.40 -10.60 -2.92
CA PHE A 239 -15.39 -10.92 -1.90
C PHE A 239 -16.05 -11.16 -0.55
N THR A 240 -15.63 -12.21 0.16
CA THR A 240 -15.90 -12.41 1.58
C THR A 240 -14.59 -12.68 2.30
N ALA A 241 -14.42 -12.11 3.49
CA ALA A 241 -13.17 -12.11 4.20
C ALA A 241 -13.30 -12.49 5.66
N GLN A 242 -12.32 -13.25 6.17
CA GLN A 242 -12.06 -13.45 7.59
C GLN A 242 -10.66 -12.93 7.89
N CYS A 243 -10.51 -12.01 8.84
CA CYS A 243 -9.24 -11.37 9.15
C CYS A 243 -8.73 -11.73 10.54
N ILE A 244 -7.59 -12.41 10.59
CA ILE A 244 -7.01 -12.97 11.81
C ILE A 244 -5.65 -12.33 12.09
N ARG A 245 -5.43 -11.88 13.35
CA ARG A 245 -4.11 -11.45 13.81
C ARG A 245 -3.31 -12.66 14.31
N VAL A 246 -2.09 -12.81 13.79
CA VAL A 246 -1.19 -13.94 14.14
C VAL A 246 0.13 -13.43 14.73
N PRO A 247 0.84 -14.27 15.51
CA PRO A 247 2.10 -13.91 16.17
C PRO A 247 3.28 -13.93 15.19
N VAL A 248 3.19 -13.09 14.16
CA VAL A 248 4.23 -12.89 13.14
C VAL A 248 4.64 -11.41 13.15
N SER A 249 5.93 -11.13 13.09
CA SER A 249 6.44 -9.75 13.11
C SER A 249 5.98 -8.96 11.87
N ASP A 250 6.27 -9.48 10.68
CA ASP A 250 5.95 -8.88 9.38
C ASP A 250 5.55 -9.94 8.36
N GLY A 251 4.76 -9.52 7.39
CA GLY A 251 4.23 -10.36 6.32
C GLY A 251 2.76 -10.73 6.56
N HIS A 252 1.87 -10.29 5.65
CA HIS A 252 0.47 -10.70 5.64
C HIS A 252 0.29 -11.84 4.64
N MET A 253 -0.31 -12.91 5.10
CA MET A 253 -0.64 -14.07 4.28
C MET A 253 -2.14 -14.12 4.03
N GLY A 254 -2.55 -14.58 2.84
CA GLY A 254 -3.94 -14.88 2.50
C GLY A 254 -4.10 -16.33 2.09
N ALA A 255 -5.04 -17.04 2.68
CA ALA A 255 -5.57 -18.30 2.16
C ALA A 255 -6.78 -17.96 1.28
N VAL A 256 -6.67 -18.19 -0.02
CA VAL A 256 -7.65 -17.80 -1.03
C VAL A 256 -8.36 -19.03 -1.57
N PHE A 257 -9.67 -18.94 -1.68
CA PHE A 257 -10.55 -19.87 -2.38
C PHE A 257 -11.30 -19.07 -3.44
N MET A 258 -11.33 -19.52 -4.68
CA MET A 258 -11.96 -18.76 -5.75
C MET A 258 -12.72 -19.61 -6.74
N ARG A 259 -13.75 -19.01 -7.36
CA ARG A 259 -14.56 -19.59 -8.41
C ARG A 259 -14.50 -18.73 -9.67
N PHE A 260 -14.37 -19.38 -10.81
CA PHE A 260 -14.43 -18.71 -12.11
C PHE A 260 -15.86 -18.50 -12.59
N LYS A 261 -16.04 -17.57 -13.53
CA LYS A 261 -17.36 -17.27 -14.13
C LYS A 261 -17.77 -18.36 -15.13
N ASP A 262 -19.06 -18.56 -15.25
CA ASP A 262 -19.68 -19.36 -16.33
C ASP A 262 -19.16 -20.82 -16.40
N GLY A 263 -18.67 -21.37 -15.28
CA GLY A 263 -18.10 -22.71 -15.23
C GLY A 263 -16.79 -22.87 -16.03
N LYS A 264 -16.17 -21.77 -16.46
CA LYS A 264 -14.89 -21.75 -17.18
C LYS A 264 -13.74 -21.93 -16.18
N LYS A 265 -13.39 -23.16 -15.90
CA LYS A 265 -12.29 -23.50 -15.01
C LYS A 265 -11.00 -23.65 -15.83
N PRO A 266 -10.05 -22.68 -15.74
CA PRO A 266 -8.75 -22.85 -16.40
C PRO A 266 -7.98 -24.03 -15.77
N THR A 267 -7.07 -24.59 -16.52
CA THR A 267 -6.14 -25.60 -16.01
C THR A 267 -5.13 -24.96 -15.04
N LYS A 268 -4.54 -25.78 -14.20
CA LYS A 268 -3.47 -25.32 -13.31
C LYS A 268 -2.31 -24.70 -14.09
N GLU A 269 -1.97 -25.26 -15.23
CA GLU A 269 -0.89 -24.74 -16.10
C GLU A 269 -1.20 -23.35 -16.65
N GLU A 270 -2.43 -23.12 -17.11
CA GLU A 270 -2.88 -21.80 -17.58
C GLU A 270 -2.78 -20.76 -16.45
N ILE A 271 -3.22 -21.10 -15.23
CA ILE A 271 -3.08 -20.21 -14.06
C ILE A 271 -1.62 -19.88 -13.77
N LEU A 272 -0.74 -20.89 -13.76
CA LEU A 272 0.69 -20.69 -13.51
C LEU A 272 1.35 -19.83 -14.59
N ASN A 273 0.98 -20.03 -15.85
CA ASN A 273 1.47 -19.23 -16.97
C ASN A 273 0.97 -17.77 -16.89
N CYS A 274 -0.29 -17.56 -16.51
CA CYS A 274 -0.84 -16.23 -16.27
C CYS A 274 -0.01 -15.49 -15.19
N TRP A 275 0.24 -16.09 -14.05
CA TRP A 275 1.06 -15.48 -13.00
C TRP A 275 2.51 -15.22 -13.41
N LYS A 276 3.13 -16.20 -14.08
CA LYS A 276 4.53 -16.11 -14.53
C LYS A 276 4.78 -14.96 -15.49
N ASN A 277 3.80 -14.71 -16.38
CA ASN A 277 3.94 -13.74 -17.45
C ASN A 277 3.33 -12.37 -17.10
N TYR A 278 2.71 -12.23 -15.93
CA TYR A 278 2.06 -11.00 -15.57
C TYR A 278 3.06 -9.88 -15.30
N ALA A 279 2.93 -8.80 -16.03
CA ALA A 279 3.60 -7.54 -15.82
C ALA A 279 2.57 -6.42 -15.84
N GLY A 280 2.69 -5.47 -14.94
CA GLY A 280 1.83 -4.30 -14.90
C GLY A 280 2.57 -3.02 -15.28
N ARG A 281 1.89 -1.88 -15.16
CA ARG A 281 2.42 -0.58 -15.58
C ARG A 281 3.74 -0.22 -14.91
N ALA A 282 3.92 -0.60 -13.64
CA ALA A 282 5.17 -0.37 -12.92
C ALA A 282 6.39 -1.05 -13.57
N GLN A 283 6.22 -2.29 -14.05
CA GLN A 283 7.26 -3.04 -14.77
C GLN A 283 7.49 -2.47 -16.16
N GLU A 284 6.41 -2.12 -16.89
CA GLU A 284 6.51 -1.50 -18.22
C GLU A 284 7.33 -0.20 -18.19
N LEU A 285 7.11 0.63 -17.18
CA LEU A 285 7.84 1.89 -16.97
C LEU A 285 9.22 1.69 -16.35
N SER A 286 9.54 0.49 -15.87
CA SER A 286 10.80 0.18 -15.18
C SER A 286 11.10 1.17 -14.05
N ILE A 287 10.07 1.54 -13.26
CA ILE A 287 10.23 2.48 -12.15
C ILE A 287 11.04 1.86 -11.01
N PRO A 288 11.83 2.65 -10.24
CA PRO A 288 12.91 2.14 -9.38
C PRO A 288 12.49 1.10 -8.33
N SER A 289 11.32 1.28 -7.71
CA SER A 289 10.84 0.37 -6.65
C SER A 289 10.02 -0.80 -7.18
N ALA A 290 9.79 -0.89 -8.49
CA ALA A 290 9.06 -2.01 -9.08
C ALA A 290 9.87 -3.30 -8.97
N PRO A 291 9.28 -4.40 -8.49
CA PRO A 291 9.92 -5.71 -8.54
C PRO A 291 10.13 -6.13 -9.99
N LYS A 292 11.25 -6.77 -10.29
CA LYS A 292 11.53 -7.27 -11.65
C LYS A 292 10.51 -8.32 -12.07
N GLN A 293 10.21 -9.24 -11.17
CA GLN A 293 9.09 -10.17 -11.28
C GLN A 293 8.10 -9.88 -10.16
N PHE A 294 6.86 -9.59 -10.53
CA PHE A 294 5.85 -9.19 -9.56
C PHE A 294 5.26 -10.37 -8.78
N LEU A 295 4.88 -11.44 -9.50
CA LEU A 295 4.25 -12.63 -8.95
C LEU A 295 5.21 -13.81 -8.99
N HIS A 296 5.50 -14.43 -7.85
CA HIS A 296 6.37 -15.60 -7.74
C HIS A 296 5.58 -16.80 -7.23
N TYR A 297 5.52 -17.87 -8.02
CA TYR A 297 4.92 -19.12 -7.61
C TYR A 297 5.96 -20.11 -7.10
N PHE A 298 5.70 -20.72 -5.94
CA PHE A 298 6.52 -21.76 -5.32
C PHE A 298 5.83 -23.11 -5.44
N THR A 299 6.58 -24.12 -5.83
CA THR A 299 6.09 -25.49 -6.04
C THR A 299 6.13 -26.34 -4.79
N GLU A 300 6.97 -25.96 -3.83
CA GLU A 300 7.15 -26.66 -2.56
C GLU A 300 5.90 -26.52 -1.69
N ASP A 301 5.49 -27.64 -1.08
CA ASP A 301 4.26 -27.74 -0.31
C ASP A 301 4.22 -26.85 0.95
N ASN A 302 5.37 -26.45 1.47
CA ASN A 302 5.50 -25.63 2.68
C ASN A 302 5.80 -24.16 2.40
N LEU A 303 5.70 -23.69 1.15
CA LEU A 303 5.92 -22.30 0.76
C LEU A 303 4.63 -21.65 0.21
N PRO A 304 4.50 -20.31 0.32
CA PRO A 304 5.42 -19.36 0.97
C PRO A 304 5.34 -19.38 2.50
N GLN A 305 6.44 -19.02 3.17
CA GLN A 305 6.50 -18.77 4.62
C GLN A 305 6.84 -17.31 4.88
N THR A 306 6.19 -16.68 5.85
CA THR A 306 6.37 -15.24 6.13
C THR A 306 7.83 -14.86 6.37
N LYS A 307 8.59 -15.65 7.12
CA LYS A 307 9.99 -15.37 7.44
C LYS A 307 10.92 -15.49 6.24
N LEU A 308 10.62 -16.41 5.32
CA LEU A 308 11.52 -16.75 4.20
C LEU A 308 11.27 -15.87 2.97
N GLN A 309 9.99 -15.62 2.60
CA GLN A 309 9.66 -14.97 1.34
C GLN A 309 9.21 -13.51 1.46
N ARG A 310 8.89 -13.01 2.66
CA ARG A 310 8.37 -11.62 2.79
C ARG A 310 9.29 -10.54 2.23
N ASN A 311 10.61 -10.77 2.18
CA ASN A 311 11.59 -9.82 1.70
C ASN A 311 11.97 -10.00 0.21
N LEU A 312 11.29 -10.90 -0.51
CA LEU A 312 11.56 -11.14 -1.92
C LEU A 312 11.39 -9.85 -2.75
N GLU A 313 12.32 -9.60 -3.69
CA GLU A 313 12.36 -8.35 -4.46
C GLU A 313 12.29 -7.10 -3.54
N ASN A 314 13.10 -7.06 -2.50
CA ASN A 314 13.10 -6.01 -1.47
C ASN A 314 11.74 -5.84 -0.76
N GLY A 315 10.96 -6.91 -0.64
CA GLY A 315 9.63 -6.90 -0.03
C GLY A 315 8.53 -6.34 -0.93
N MET A 316 8.79 -6.20 -2.24
CA MET A 316 7.83 -5.66 -3.20
C MET A 316 7.15 -6.73 -4.05
N ALA A 317 7.65 -7.97 -4.08
CA ALA A 317 7.01 -9.10 -4.77
C ALA A 317 5.87 -9.71 -3.96
N ILE A 318 5.01 -10.45 -4.67
CA ILE A 318 3.97 -11.30 -4.11
C ILE A 318 4.41 -12.76 -4.27
N SER A 319 4.45 -13.49 -3.17
CA SER A 319 4.76 -14.91 -3.15
C SER A 319 3.47 -15.74 -3.14
N ILE A 320 3.34 -16.67 -4.05
CA ILE A 320 2.16 -17.53 -4.22
C ILE A 320 2.60 -18.99 -4.14
N GLY A 321 1.79 -19.84 -3.55
CA GLY A 321 2.04 -21.28 -3.51
C GLY A 321 0.79 -22.06 -3.21
N ARG A 322 0.93 -23.39 -3.18
CA ARG A 322 -0.19 -24.26 -2.82
C ARG A 322 -1.40 -24.18 -3.75
N LEU A 323 -1.22 -23.88 -5.03
CA LEU A 323 -2.32 -23.91 -6.01
C LEU A 323 -2.81 -25.37 -6.18
N ARG A 324 -4.08 -25.59 -5.89
CA ARG A 324 -4.73 -26.90 -5.98
C ARG A 324 -6.24 -26.75 -6.17
N GLU A 325 -6.85 -27.76 -6.73
CA GLU A 325 -8.30 -27.83 -6.84
C GLU A 325 -8.99 -27.87 -5.48
N ASP A 326 -10.21 -27.39 -5.44
CA ASP A 326 -11.04 -27.36 -4.25
C ASP A 326 -12.40 -28.05 -4.50
N SER A 327 -13.00 -28.63 -3.46
CA SER A 327 -14.27 -29.34 -3.57
C SER A 327 -15.51 -28.44 -3.53
N GLN A 328 -15.37 -27.20 -3.05
CA GLN A 328 -16.46 -26.22 -2.95
C GLN A 328 -16.27 -25.06 -3.93
N TYR A 329 -15.01 -24.66 -4.15
CA TYR A 329 -14.57 -23.68 -5.13
C TYR A 329 -13.83 -24.37 -6.25
N ASP A 330 -13.42 -23.64 -7.28
CA ASP A 330 -12.62 -24.23 -8.37
C ASP A 330 -11.18 -24.47 -7.94
N TYR A 331 -10.57 -23.44 -7.32
CA TYR A 331 -9.18 -23.47 -6.84
C TYR A 331 -9.00 -22.79 -5.49
N LYS A 332 -7.97 -23.23 -4.80
CA LYS A 332 -7.43 -22.56 -3.60
C LYS A 332 -5.92 -22.50 -3.66
N PHE A 333 -5.38 -21.43 -3.06
CA PHE A 333 -3.93 -21.18 -2.97
C PHE A 333 -3.61 -20.31 -1.75
N VAL A 334 -2.33 -20.14 -1.47
CA VAL A 334 -1.83 -19.26 -0.41
C VAL A 334 -0.96 -18.18 -1.05
N CYS A 335 -1.07 -16.97 -0.56
CA CYS A 335 -0.26 -15.83 -1.00
C CYS A 335 0.27 -15.02 0.17
N LEU A 336 1.37 -14.30 -0.06
CA LEU A 336 2.10 -13.55 0.94
C LEU A 336 2.66 -12.26 0.34
N SER A 337 2.55 -11.17 1.09
CA SER A 337 3.28 -9.91 0.81
C SER A 337 3.85 -9.31 2.09
N HIS A 338 4.85 -8.43 1.96
CA HIS A 338 5.37 -7.67 3.08
C HIS A 338 4.46 -6.48 3.39
N ASN A 339 3.77 -6.52 4.53
CA ASN A 339 2.72 -5.55 4.88
C ASN A 339 3.23 -4.13 5.15
N THR A 340 4.47 -3.93 5.60
CA THR A 340 5.03 -2.59 5.86
C THR A 340 5.86 -2.04 4.69
N LEU A 341 6.30 -2.90 3.77
CA LEU A 341 6.92 -2.52 2.49
C LEU A 341 5.84 -2.45 1.41
N ARG A 342 5.60 -3.52 0.67
CA ARG A 342 4.55 -3.59 -0.37
C ARG A 342 3.21 -3.05 0.13
N GLY A 343 2.80 -3.50 1.32
CA GLY A 343 1.51 -3.16 1.93
C GLY A 343 1.42 -1.74 2.49
N ALA A 344 2.53 -1.01 2.67
CA ALA A 344 2.52 0.33 3.26
C ALA A 344 3.50 1.28 2.55
N ALA A 345 4.63 1.64 3.18
CA ALA A 345 5.51 2.68 2.68
C ALA A 345 6.08 2.38 1.29
N GLY A 346 6.51 1.15 1.02
CA GLY A 346 7.02 0.77 -0.30
C GLY A 346 5.97 0.91 -1.41
N GLY A 347 4.72 0.48 -1.13
CA GLY A 347 3.60 0.70 -2.06
C GLY A 347 3.29 2.19 -2.27
N GLY A 348 3.47 3.03 -1.24
CA GLY A 348 3.37 4.49 -1.36
C GLY A 348 4.47 5.09 -2.23
N VAL A 349 5.73 4.63 -2.05
CA VAL A 349 6.87 5.04 -2.90
C VAL A 349 6.62 4.66 -4.35
N LEU A 350 6.21 3.42 -4.60
CA LEU A 350 5.91 2.93 -5.96
C LEU A 350 4.77 3.73 -6.63
N LEU A 351 3.74 4.13 -5.87
CA LEU A 351 2.67 4.99 -6.36
C LEU A 351 3.20 6.39 -6.72
N ALA A 352 4.07 6.98 -5.89
CA ALA A 352 4.70 8.26 -6.20
C ALA A 352 5.56 8.19 -7.47
N GLU A 353 6.35 7.13 -7.62
CA GLU A 353 7.14 6.89 -8.83
C GLU A 353 6.26 6.78 -10.08
N LEU A 354 5.13 6.05 -10.00
CA LEU A 354 4.15 5.99 -11.09
C LEU A 354 3.64 7.39 -11.47
N LEU A 355 3.26 8.20 -10.49
CA LEU A 355 2.71 9.54 -10.72
C LEU A 355 3.75 10.49 -11.33
N CYS A 356 5.03 10.37 -10.93
CA CYS A 356 6.13 11.11 -11.56
C CYS A 356 6.38 10.63 -13.00
N ALA A 357 6.41 9.32 -13.23
CA ALA A 357 6.65 8.74 -14.55
C ALA A 357 5.53 9.04 -15.55
N GLU A 358 4.28 9.15 -15.08
CA GLU A 358 3.11 9.51 -15.89
C GLU A 358 2.86 11.04 -15.97
N GLY A 359 3.74 11.87 -15.36
CA GLY A 359 3.70 13.33 -15.49
C GLY A 359 2.62 14.04 -14.64
N TYR A 360 2.09 13.40 -13.62
CA TYR A 360 1.17 14.02 -12.65
C TYR A 360 1.90 14.83 -11.58
N ILE A 361 3.16 14.49 -11.31
CA ILE A 361 4.08 15.23 -10.44
C ILE A 361 5.25 15.68 -11.30
N ASP A 362 5.45 16.98 -11.44
CA ASP A 362 6.45 17.64 -12.28
C ASP A 362 7.44 18.50 -11.50
#